data_895984b9497a3079e85f8120f6aab51c
#
_entry.id   895984b9497a3079e85f8120f6aab51c
#
_cell.length_a   1.000
_cell.length_b   1.000
_cell.length_c   1.000
_cell.angle_alpha   90.00
_cell.angle_beta   90.00
_cell.angle_gamma   90.00
#
_symmetry.space_group_name_H-M   'P 1'
#
loop_
_entity.id
_entity.type
_entity.pdbx_description
1 polymer ?
#
loop_
_entity_poly.entity_id
_entity_poly.type
_entity_poly.pdbx_seq_one_letter_code
_entity_poly.pdbx_strand_id
1 'polypeptide(L)'
;DGAMTKTPIIAPSILAANFAHLGDDIQKVNNADWIHVDIMDGHFVPNLSFGAGITADVHKVTDQPLDVHLMIDNPEKWVDDYIAAGASCVIFHVEAIDDHVALADHIRSKGVRAGFSLRPGTPIEPYLKDLDHFDLVLVMSVEPGFGGQSFMPDQLDKVRYLRAEIDSHNLSTLIEIDGGIGEKTITDAAIAGCDAFVAGSAVFGTDDPHAAVESLRRLATV
;
A
#
# COMPACT_ATOMS: atom_id res chain seq x y z
N ASP A 1 -24.47 10.30 18.00
CA ASP A 1 -23.40 10.11 18.79
C ASP A 1 -22.04 10.29 18.12
N GLY A 2 -21.78 11.12 17.30
CA GLY A 2 -20.51 11.69 16.90
C GLY A 2 -19.46 10.74 16.32
N ALA A 3 -19.82 9.56 15.87
CA ALA A 3 -18.87 8.71 15.15
C ALA A 3 -18.51 9.40 13.84
N MET A 4 -17.28 9.94 13.78
CA MET A 4 -16.81 10.55 12.54
C MET A 4 -16.56 9.46 11.51
N THR A 5 -17.16 9.61 10.34
CA THR A 5 -16.84 8.78 9.19
C THR A 5 -15.37 8.98 8.83
N LYS A 6 -14.60 7.90 8.78
CA LYS A 6 -13.20 7.97 8.35
C LYS A 6 -13.12 8.42 6.90
N THR A 7 -12.22 9.35 6.61
CA THR A 7 -11.92 9.71 5.24
C THR A 7 -11.02 8.63 4.62
N PRO A 8 -11.47 7.96 3.55
CA PRO A 8 -10.65 6.95 2.89
C PRO A 8 -9.38 7.55 2.31
N ILE A 9 -8.30 6.78 2.37
CA ILE A 9 -7.02 7.14 1.80
C ILE A 9 -6.90 6.45 0.43
N ILE A 10 -6.84 7.22 -0.63
CA ILE A 10 -6.68 6.68 -1.99
C ILE A 10 -5.22 6.84 -2.39
N ALA A 11 -4.59 5.71 -2.74
CA ALA A 11 -3.18 5.61 -3.08
C ALA A 11 -3.01 5.01 -4.48
N PRO A 12 -3.04 5.82 -5.54
CA PRO A 12 -2.83 5.31 -6.90
C PRO A 12 -1.44 4.70 -7.04
N SER A 13 -1.38 3.49 -7.62
CA SER A 13 -0.11 2.83 -7.90
C SER A 13 0.45 3.30 -9.24
N ILE A 14 1.63 3.89 -9.23
CA ILE A 14 2.30 4.36 -10.44
C ILE A 14 2.82 3.23 -11.33
N LEU A 15 2.77 1.98 -10.86
CA LEU A 15 3.06 0.82 -11.71
C LEU A 15 2.12 0.76 -12.92
N ALA A 16 0.91 1.29 -12.78
CA ALA A 16 -0.09 1.34 -13.85
C ALA A 16 0.00 2.62 -14.70
N ALA A 17 0.91 3.54 -14.38
CA ALA A 17 1.10 4.78 -15.12
C ALA A 17 1.95 4.54 -16.38
N ASN A 18 1.98 5.54 -17.27
CA ASN A 18 2.88 5.54 -18.41
C ASN A 18 4.24 6.07 -17.95
N PHE A 19 5.24 5.20 -17.88
CA PHE A 19 6.56 5.56 -17.36
C PHE A 19 7.30 6.58 -18.24
N ALA A 20 6.98 6.63 -19.53
CA ALA A 20 7.54 7.64 -20.43
C ALA A 20 7.00 9.04 -20.13
N HIS A 21 5.88 9.14 -19.41
CA HIS A 21 5.22 10.40 -19.02
C HIS A 21 4.82 10.37 -17.53
N LEU A 22 5.67 9.79 -16.70
CA LEU A 22 5.34 9.51 -15.30
C LEU A 22 5.00 10.77 -14.52
N GLY A 23 5.77 11.84 -14.68
CA GLY A 23 5.51 13.12 -14.01
C GLY A 23 4.15 13.69 -14.36
N ASP A 24 3.78 13.65 -15.64
CA ASP A 24 2.46 14.13 -16.10
C ASP A 24 1.33 13.29 -15.52
N ASP A 25 1.50 11.96 -15.50
CA ASP A 25 0.49 11.07 -14.95
C ASP A 25 0.31 11.29 -13.44
N ILE A 26 1.39 11.53 -12.69
CA ILE A 26 1.31 11.85 -11.27
C ILE A 26 0.51 13.14 -11.04
N GLN A 27 0.68 14.16 -11.88
CA GLN A 27 -0.08 15.40 -11.78
C GLN A 27 -1.58 15.19 -11.99
N LYS A 28 -1.97 14.23 -12.78
CA LYS A 28 -3.38 13.89 -13.01
C LYS A 28 -4.08 13.33 -11.77
N VAL A 29 -3.31 12.87 -10.79
CA VAL A 29 -3.83 12.33 -9.52
C VAL A 29 -3.39 13.17 -8.32
N ASN A 30 -3.20 14.48 -8.52
CA ASN A 30 -2.80 15.40 -7.45
C ASN A 30 -3.86 15.56 -6.34
N ASN A 31 -5.06 15.07 -6.56
CA ASN A 31 -6.13 14.96 -5.57
C ASN A 31 -6.10 13.67 -4.75
N ALA A 32 -5.20 12.75 -5.05
CA ALA A 32 -5.02 11.53 -4.25
C ALA A 32 -4.28 11.84 -2.94
N ASP A 33 -4.48 10.97 -1.95
CA ASP A 33 -3.90 11.17 -0.62
C ASP A 33 -2.43 10.76 -0.59
N TRP A 34 -2.09 9.65 -1.24
CA TRP A 34 -0.73 9.12 -1.33
C TRP A 34 -0.42 8.71 -2.76
N ILE A 35 0.86 8.60 -3.06
CA ILE A 35 1.35 7.94 -4.28
C ILE A 35 1.95 6.60 -3.87
N HIS A 36 1.43 5.51 -4.41
CA HIS A 36 1.90 4.16 -4.12
C HIS A 36 2.97 3.74 -5.13
N VAL A 37 4.13 3.32 -4.61
CA VAL A 37 5.30 2.99 -5.41
C VAL A 37 5.61 1.50 -5.23
N ASP A 38 5.37 0.70 -6.27
CA ASP A 38 5.57 -0.75 -6.25
C ASP A 38 6.98 -1.10 -6.73
N ILE A 39 7.82 -1.57 -5.81
CA ILE A 39 9.18 -2.00 -6.09
C ILE A 39 9.22 -3.51 -6.21
N MET A 40 9.61 -4.01 -7.38
CA MET A 40 9.68 -5.43 -7.70
C MET A 40 11.06 -5.75 -8.26
N ASP A 41 11.71 -6.81 -7.76
CA ASP A 41 13.11 -7.13 -8.06
C ASP A 41 13.31 -8.29 -9.05
N GLY A 42 12.24 -8.93 -9.49
CA GLY A 42 12.34 -10.09 -10.37
C GLY A 42 12.82 -11.36 -9.67
N HIS A 43 12.92 -11.36 -8.35
CA HIS A 43 13.35 -12.49 -7.52
C HIS A 43 12.26 -12.88 -6.52
N PHE A 44 11.91 -11.97 -5.64
CA PHE A 44 10.79 -12.17 -4.69
C PHE A 44 9.48 -12.35 -5.43
N VAL A 45 9.30 -11.59 -6.50
CA VAL A 45 8.16 -11.67 -7.42
C VAL A 45 8.65 -11.84 -8.86
N PRO A 46 7.83 -12.41 -9.77
CA PRO A 46 8.26 -12.68 -11.15
C PRO A 46 8.21 -11.47 -12.08
N ASN A 47 8.07 -10.27 -11.56
CA ASN A 47 8.07 -9.03 -12.32
C ASN A 47 9.17 -8.09 -11.82
N LEU A 48 9.59 -7.19 -12.68
CA LEU A 48 10.61 -6.18 -12.39
C LEU A 48 10.01 -4.80 -12.66
N SER A 49 10.10 -3.89 -11.68
CA SER A 49 9.59 -2.53 -11.87
C SER A 49 10.74 -1.53 -11.94
N PHE A 50 10.95 -0.76 -10.90
CA PHE A 50 11.98 0.26 -10.82
C PHE A 50 12.52 0.30 -9.40
N GLY A 51 13.49 1.17 -9.14
CA GLY A 51 14.18 1.22 -7.85
C GLY A 51 14.17 2.59 -7.19
N ALA A 52 15.17 2.80 -6.34
CA ALA A 52 15.27 4.02 -5.52
C ALA A 52 15.48 5.29 -6.36
N GLY A 53 16.15 5.19 -7.50
CA GLY A 53 16.36 6.35 -8.39
C GLY A 53 15.06 6.91 -8.92
N ILE A 54 14.17 6.06 -9.42
CA ILE A 54 12.86 6.48 -9.90
C ILE A 54 12.00 6.97 -8.72
N THR A 55 12.08 6.32 -7.57
CA THR A 55 11.37 6.76 -6.36
C THR A 55 11.78 8.19 -5.98
N ALA A 56 13.08 8.51 -6.03
CA ALA A 56 13.58 9.85 -5.77
C ALA A 56 13.08 10.87 -6.80
N ASP A 57 12.99 10.48 -8.07
CA ASP A 57 12.44 11.35 -9.12
C ASP A 57 10.95 11.62 -8.90
N VAL A 58 10.19 10.61 -8.47
CA VAL A 58 8.77 10.79 -8.11
C VAL A 58 8.64 11.80 -6.96
N HIS A 59 9.49 11.70 -5.95
CA HIS A 59 9.48 12.62 -4.81
C HIS A 59 9.70 14.08 -5.24
N LYS A 60 10.44 14.30 -6.32
CA LYS A 60 10.70 15.66 -6.86
C LYS A 60 9.50 16.29 -7.55
N VAL A 61 8.55 15.49 -8.02
CA VAL A 61 7.42 15.98 -8.84
C VAL A 61 6.09 16.00 -8.07
N THR A 62 6.07 15.60 -6.82
CA THR A 62 4.86 15.62 -5.98
C THR A 62 5.21 15.88 -4.52
N ASP A 63 4.34 16.61 -3.82
CA ASP A 63 4.41 16.76 -2.36
C ASP A 63 3.61 15.70 -1.62
N GLN A 64 2.89 14.84 -2.33
CA GLN A 64 2.11 13.76 -1.73
C GLN A 64 3.04 12.75 -1.06
N PRO A 65 2.64 12.19 0.11
CA PRO A 65 3.40 11.13 0.74
C PRO A 65 3.62 9.94 -0.19
N LEU A 66 4.85 9.41 -0.21
CA LEU A 66 5.20 8.22 -0.99
C LEU A 66 5.04 6.99 -0.11
N ASP A 67 4.16 6.11 -0.53
CA ASP A 67 3.82 4.84 0.10
C ASP A 67 4.56 3.73 -0.65
N VAL A 68 5.72 3.32 -0.14
CA VAL A 68 6.68 2.49 -0.90
C VAL A 68 6.55 1.02 -0.48
N HIS A 69 6.12 0.20 -1.41
CA HIS A 69 5.88 -1.24 -1.22
C HIS A 69 7.03 -2.05 -1.82
N LEU A 70 7.81 -2.67 -0.95
CA LEU A 70 9.00 -3.44 -1.34
C LEU A 70 8.65 -4.92 -1.51
N MET A 71 8.48 -5.34 -2.75
CA MET A 71 8.32 -6.76 -3.13
C MET A 71 9.68 -7.28 -3.60
N ILE A 72 10.61 -7.36 -2.64
CA ILE A 72 12.02 -7.64 -2.92
C ILE A 72 12.58 -8.64 -1.90
N ASP A 73 13.59 -9.38 -2.30
CA ASP A 73 14.41 -10.16 -1.39
C ASP A 73 15.32 -9.25 -0.56
N ASN A 74 15.66 -9.68 0.66
CA ASN A 74 16.59 -8.99 1.55
C ASN A 74 16.21 -7.50 1.77
N PRO A 75 14.96 -7.18 2.15
CA PRO A 75 14.55 -5.77 2.32
C PRO A 75 15.42 -5.01 3.33
N GLU A 76 15.97 -5.68 4.35
CA GLU A 76 16.87 -5.09 5.34
C GLU A 76 18.10 -4.45 4.72
N LYS A 77 18.51 -4.92 3.56
CA LYS A 77 19.66 -4.39 2.83
C LYS A 77 19.30 -3.09 2.09
N TRP A 78 18.02 -2.89 1.74
CA TRP A 78 17.62 -1.85 0.79
C TRP A 78 16.75 -0.75 1.36
N VAL A 79 16.12 -0.94 2.53
CA VAL A 79 15.17 0.05 3.09
C VAL A 79 15.78 1.46 3.20
N ASP A 80 17.04 1.58 3.56
CA ASP A 80 17.68 2.88 3.73
C ASP A 80 17.75 3.67 2.41
N ASP A 81 17.90 2.99 1.28
CA ASP A 81 17.91 3.65 -0.03
C ASP A 81 16.56 4.28 -0.35
N TYR A 82 15.47 3.63 0.04
CA TYR A 82 14.12 4.17 -0.18
C TYR A 82 13.75 5.25 0.82
N ILE A 83 14.25 5.17 2.04
CA ILE A 83 14.15 6.25 3.02
C ILE A 83 14.84 7.50 2.48
N ALA A 84 16.06 7.36 1.98
CA ALA A 84 16.82 8.46 1.37
C ALA A 84 16.13 9.02 0.12
N ALA A 85 15.41 8.18 -0.63
CA ALA A 85 14.67 8.59 -1.82
C ALA A 85 13.41 9.40 -1.50
N GLY A 86 12.99 9.46 -0.24
CA GLY A 86 11.84 10.28 0.18
C GLY A 86 10.59 9.50 0.57
N ALA A 87 10.70 8.19 0.83
CA ALA A 87 9.56 7.41 1.29
C ALA A 87 8.98 7.97 2.59
N SER A 88 7.66 8.11 2.66
CA SER A 88 6.93 8.47 3.88
C SER A 88 6.56 7.24 4.69
N CYS A 89 6.36 6.12 4.01
CA CYS A 89 6.14 4.81 4.60
C CYS A 89 6.89 3.77 3.78
N VAL A 90 7.60 2.87 4.44
CA VAL A 90 8.26 1.73 3.78
C VAL A 90 7.58 0.46 4.25
N ILE A 91 7.06 -0.30 3.28
CA ILE A 91 6.32 -1.54 3.50
C ILE A 91 7.14 -2.70 2.95
N PHE A 92 7.52 -3.64 3.80
CA PHE A 92 8.23 -4.84 3.37
C PHE A 92 7.37 -6.08 3.58
N HIS A 93 7.68 -7.16 2.88
CA HIS A 93 6.95 -8.43 3.03
C HIS A 93 7.51 -9.26 4.18
N VAL A 94 6.62 -9.80 5.02
CA VAL A 94 7.02 -10.68 6.13
C VAL A 94 7.66 -11.96 5.61
N GLU A 95 7.30 -12.40 4.42
CA GLU A 95 7.89 -13.60 3.79
C GLU A 95 9.36 -13.42 3.41
N ALA A 96 9.83 -12.17 3.34
CA ALA A 96 11.18 -11.83 2.88
C ALA A 96 12.17 -11.55 4.01
N ILE A 97 11.75 -11.61 5.28
CA ILE A 97 12.58 -11.24 6.42
C ILE A 97 12.31 -12.15 7.61
N ASP A 98 13.37 -12.45 8.38
CA ASP A 98 13.24 -13.28 9.60
C ASP A 98 12.76 -12.45 10.79
N ASP A 99 13.35 -11.27 11.01
CA ASP A 99 13.02 -10.40 12.15
C ASP A 99 12.31 -9.13 11.65
N HIS A 100 11.00 -9.25 11.43
CA HIS A 100 10.18 -8.14 10.93
C HIS A 100 10.06 -6.99 11.94
N VAL A 101 10.06 -7.28 13.24
CA VAL A 101 9.98 -6.25 14.27
C VAL A 101 11.25 -5.39 14.28
N ALA A 102 12.42 -6.02 14.23
CA ALA A 102 13.68 -5.28 14.20
C ALA A 102 13.77 -4.35 12.97
N LEU A 103 13.31 -4.82 11.81
CA LEU A 103 13.31 -3.99 10.61
C LEU A 103 12.33 -2.82 10.73
N ALA A 104 11.14 -3.05 11.30
CA ALA A 104 10.17 -1.98 11.56
C ALA A 104 10.76 -0.92 12.49
N ASP A 105 11.40 -1.35 13.57
CA ASP A 105 12.00 -0.43 14.53
C ASP A 105 13.14 0.39 13.89
N HIS A 106 13.93 -0.23 13.01
CA HIS A 106 14.96 0.47 12.24
C HIS A 106 14.35 1.56 11.35
N ILE A 107 13.30 1.23 10.59
CA ILE A 107 12.62 2.19 9.72
C ILE A 107 12.08 3.36 10.54
N ARG A 108 11.41 3.07 11.65
CA ARG A 108 10.86 4.08 12.54
C ARG A 108 11.95 4.97 13.17
N SER A 109 13.12 4.41 13.45
CA SER A 109 14.26 5.17 14.00
C SER A 109 14.75 6.26 13.05
N LYS A 110 14.44 6.14 11.76
CA LYS A 110 14.78 7.13 10.73
C LYS A 110 13.67 8.17 10.52
N GLY A 111 12.63 8.16 11.34
CA GLY A 111 11.51 9.09 11.23
C GLY A 111 10.53 8.77 10.10
N VAL A 112 10.55 7.54 9.60
CA VAL A 112 9.68 7.06 8.52
C VAL A 112 8.72 6.01 9.07
N ARG A 113 7.49 5.98 8.56
CA ARG A 113 6.51 4.97 8.97
C ARG A 113 6.90 3.60 8.43
N ALA A 114 6.68 2.57 9.24
CA ALA A 114 6.96 1.19 8.89
C ALA A 114 5.67 0.41 8.67
N GLY A 115 5.60 -0.32 7.57
CA GLY A 115 4.51 -1.23 7.27
C GLY A 115 5.01 -2.62 6.95
N PHE A 116 4.16 -3.63 7.13
CA PHE A 116 4.42 -4.94 6.58
C PHE A 116 3.29 -5.36 5.64
N SER A 117 3.64 -6.21 4.70
CA SER A 117 2.71 -6.83 3.78
C SER A 117 2.82 -8.35 3.86
N LEU A 118 1.77 -9.04 3.44
CA LEU A 118 1.77 -10.49 3.35
C LEU A 118 1.00 -10.93 2.11
N ARG A 119 1.49 -12.03 1.52
CA ARG A 119 0.85 -12.66 0.35
C ARG A 119 -0.48 -13.28 0.75
N PRO A 120 -1.38 -13.53 -0.22
CA PRO A 120 -2.67 -14.17 0.08
C PRO A 120 -2.54 -15.48 0.86
N GLY A 121 -1.52 -16.30 0.58
CA GLY A 121 -1.30 -17.57 1.24
C GLY A 121 -0.70 -17.51 2.64
N THR A 122 -0.28 -16.33 3.10
CA THR A 122 0.36 -16.16 4.41
C THR A 122 -0.68 -15.76 5.45
N PRO A 123 -0.84 -16.53 6.55
CA PRO A 123 -1.81 -16.18 7.60
C PRO A 123 -1.42 -14.93 8.36
N ILE A 124 -2.41 -14.15 8.81
CA ILE A 124 -2.20 -12.93 9.58
C ILE A 124 -1.94 -13.19 11.07
N GLU A 125 -2.45 -14.30 11.59
CA GLU A 125 -2.48 -14.58 13.03
C GLU A 125 -1.11 -14.47 13.71
N PRO A 126 0.00 -15.00 13.14
CA PRO A 126 1.32 -14.89 13.79
C PRO A 126 1.82 -13.46 13.97
N TYR A 127 1.24 -12.49 13.26
CA TYR A 127 1.72 -11.09 13.24
C TYR A 127 0.84 -10.16 14.07
N LEU A 128 -0.31 -10.61 14.54
CA LEU A 128 -1.24 -9.77 15.31
C LEU A 128 -0.61 -9.23 16.60
N LYS A 129 0.25 -10.01 17.25
CA LYS A 129 0.93 -9.59 18.48
C LYS A 129 1.93 -8.45 18.29
N ASP A 130 2.35 -8.19 17.06
CA ASP A 130 3.41 -7.22 16.75
C ASP A 130 2.86 -5.92 16.12
N LEU A 131 1.55 -5.74 16.05
CA LEU A 131 0.92 -4.60 15.36
C LEU A 131 1.34 -3.24 15.94
N ASP A 132 1.68 -3.16 17.21
CA ASP A 132 2.13 -1.92 17.85
C ASP A 132 3.49 -1.43 17.33
N HIS A 133 4.28 -2.29 16.68
CA HIS A 133 5.53 -1.93 16.01
C HIS A 133 5.33 -1.35 14.62
N PHE A 134 4.11 -1.38 14.09
CA PHE A 134 3.82 -1.02 12.70
C PHE A 134 2.79 0.09 12.60
N ASP A 135 3.01 0.98 11.64
CA ASP A 135 2.09 2.08 11.31
C ASP A 135 1.04 1.65 10.29
N LEU A 136 1.31 0.56 9.58
CA LEU A 136 0.45 0.12 8.48
C LEU A 136 0.65 -1.38 8.22
N VAL A 137 -0.45 -2.06 7.87
CA VAL A 137 -0.44 -3.42 7.35
C VAL A 137 -1.10 -3.41 5.99
N LEU A 138 -0.37 -3.89 4.97
CA LEU A 138 -0.87 -4.00 3.60
C LEU A 138 -1.28 -5.44 3.32
N VAL A 139 -2.57 -5.66 3.14
CA VAL A 139 -3.14 -6.95 2.79
C VAL A 139 -3.18 -7.07 1.27
N MET A 140 -2.53 -8.12 0.73
CA MET A 140 -2.59 -8.40 -0.70
C MET A 140 -3.87 -9.18 -1.02
N SER A 141 -4.65 -8.67 -1.96
CA SER A 141 -5.87 -9.31 -2.47
C SER A 141 -5.69 -9.87 -3.89
N VAL A 142 -4.43 -9.99 -4.33
CA VAL A 142 -3.94 -10.73 -5.51
C VAL A 142 -2.55 -11.26 -5.16
N GLU A 143 -2.03 -12.21 -5.96
CA GLU A 143 -0.63 -12.63 -5.85
C GLU A 143 0.28 -11.51 -6.37
N PRO A 144 1.23 -11.00 -5.56
CA PRO A 144 2.09 -9.89 -6.00
C PRO A 144 2.96 -10.30 -7.19
N GLY A 145 3.15 -9.36 -8.13
CA GLY A 145 4.01 -9.54 -9.29
C GLY A 145 3.39 -10.19 -10.51
N PHE A 146 2.15 -10.68 -10.43
CA PHE A 146 1.43 -11.27 -11.56
C PHE A 146 0.38 -10.28 -12.08
N GLY A 147 0.27 -10.15 -13.41
CA GLY A 147 -0.75 -9.30 -14.03
C GLY A 147 -2.08 -10.00 -14.24
N GLY A 148 -3.13 -9.24 -14.53
CA GLY A 148 -4.42 -9.76 -14.99
C GLY A 148 -5.22 -10.56 -13.97
N GLN A 149 -4.98 -10.35 -12.69
CA GLN A 149 -5.62 -11.09 -11.62
C GLN A 149 -6.91 -10.41 -11.15
N SER A 150 -7.86 -11.23 -10.74
CA SER A 150 -9.09 -10.77 -10.10
C SER A 150 -8.90 -10.59 -8.60
N PHE A 151 -9.65 -9.65 -8.04
CA PHE A 151 -9.73 -9.45 -6.59
C PHE A 151 -10.09 -10.75 -5.86
N MET A 152 -9.38 -11.01 -4.77
CA MET A 152 -9.60 -12.19 -3.93
C MET A 152 -10.40 -11.79 -2.68
N PRO A 153 -11.73 -11.95 -2.70
CA PRO A 153 -12.58 -11.46 -1.59
C PRO A 153 -12.35 -12.18 -0.26
N ASP A 154 -11.82 -13.41 -0.27
CA ASP A 154 -11.47 -14.12 0.95
C ASP A 154 -10.37 -13.43 1.76
N GLN A 155 -9.56 -12.60 1.14
CA GLN A 155 -8.54 -11.82 1.85
C GLN A 155 -9.16 -10.74 2.76
N LEU A 156 -10.41 -10.40 2.57
CA LEU A 156 -11.13 -9.50 3.48
C LEU A 156 -11.32 -10.09 4.89
N ASP A 157 -11.22 -11.39 5.05
CA ASP A 157 -11.22 -12.00 6.38
C ASP A 157 -10.00 -11.55 7.20
N LYS A 158 -8.82 -11.44 6.57
CA LYS A 158 -7.63 -10.88 7.22
C LYS A 158 -7.85 -9.43 7.66
N VAL A 159 -8.50 -8.65 6.81
CA VAL A 159 -8.83 -7.25 7.12
C VAL A 159 -9.72 -7.16 8.35
N ARG A 160 -10.74 -8.03 8.44
CA ARG A 160 -11.64 -8.06 9.60
C ARG A 160 -10.91 -8.44 10.89
N TYR A 161 -10.01 -9.42 10.84
CA TYR A 161 -9.17 -9.79 11.99
C TYR A 161 -8.28 -8.63 12.42
N LEU A 162 -7.61 -7.96 11.47
CA LEU A 162 -6.77 -6.80 11.75
C LEU A 162 -7.58 -5.67 12.37
N ARG A 163 -8.76 -5.37 11.80
CA ARG A 163 -9.62 -4.30 12.31
C ARG A 163 -10.03 -4.57 13.76
N ALA A 164 -10.42 -5.79 14.06
CA ALA A 164 -10.80 -6.18 15.41
C ALA A 164 -9.65 -6.02 16.41
N GLU A 165 -8.44 -6.46 16.05
CA GLU A 165 -7.25 -6.34 16.91
C GLU A 165 -6.84 -4.88 17.12
N ILE A 166 -6.79 -4.10 16.05
CA ILE A 166 -6.42 -2.68 16.10
C ILE A 166 -7.39 -1.92 17.01
N ASP A 167 -8.68 -2.14 16.82
CA ASP A 167 -9.72 -1.44 17.60
C ASP A 167 -9.71 -1.87 19.06
N SER A 168 -9.57 -3.18 19.34
CA SER A 168 -9.58 -3.70 20.70
C SER A 168 -8.39 -3.23 21.54
N HIS A 169 -7.25 -2.93 20.90
CA HIS A 169 -6.03 -2.46 21.56
C HIS A 169 -5.80 -0.95 21.38
N ASN A 170 -6.76 -0.23 20.82
CA ASN A 170 -6.64 1.21 20.55
C ASN A 170 -5.38 1.59 19.78
N LEU A 171 -5.01 0.80 18.79
CA LEU A 171 -3.84 1.07 17.97
C LEU A 171 -4.17 2.06 16.85
N SER A 172 -3.17 2.80 16.41
CA SER A 172 -3.29 3.73 15.28
C SER A 172 -2.86 3.12 13.95
N THR A 173 -2.53 1.85 13.93
CA THR A 173 -2.10 1.12 12.73
C THR A 173 -3.18 1.17 11.64
N LEU A 174 -2.79 1.57 10.44
CA LEU A 174 -3.70 1.62 9.29
C LEU A 174 -3.74 0.27 8.58
N ILE A 175 -4.90 -0.05 8.00
CA ILE A 175 -5.06 -1.22 7.13
C ILE A 175 -5.14 -0.74 5.69
N GLU A 176 -4.21 -1.20 4.87
CA GLU A 176 -4.18 -0.94 3.43
C GLU A 176 -4.46 -2.22 2.67
N ILE A 177 -5.06 -2.11 1.49
CA ILE A 177 -5.34 -3.25 0.62
C ILE A 177 -4.82 -2.97 -0.79
N ASP A 178 -4.24 -3.99 -1.42
CA ASP A 178 -3.69 -3.91 -2.77
C ASP A 178 -4.04 -5.17 -3.56
N GLY A 179 -4.69 -4.98 -4.70
CA GLY A 179 -5.00 -6.04 -5.64
C GLY A 179 -6.46 -6.05 -6.07
N GLY A 180 -6.73 -5.70 -7.31
CA GLY A 180 -8.06 -5.73 -7.90
C GLY A 180 -9.03 -4.70 -7.35
N ILE A 181 -8.51 -3.61 -6.76
CA ILE A 181 -9.35 -2.55 -6.21
C ILE A 181 -9.85 -1.63 -7.33
N GLY A 182 -11.16 -1.47 -7.38
CA GLY A 182 -11.86 -0.63 -8.35
C GLY A 182 -13.28 -0.37 -7.87
N GLU A 183 -14.11 0.16 -8.76
CA GLU A 183 -15.48 0.55 -8.42
C GLU A 183 -16.32 -0.61 -7.88
N LYS A 184 -16.07 -1.84 -8.34
CA LYS A 184 -16.84 -3.03 -7.96
C LYS A 184 -16.39 -3.66 -6.64
N THR A 185 -15.21 -3.32 -6.13
CA THR A 185 -14.59 -4.03 -4.99
C THR A 185 -14.27 -3.13 -3.82
N ILE A 186 -14.07 -1.83 -4.04
CA ILE A 186 -13.58 -0.92 -3.01
C ILE A 186 -14.54 -0.76 -1.84
N THR A 187 -15.85 -0.74 -2.09
CA THR A 187 -16.85 -0.58 -1.02
C THR A 187 -16.80 -1.75 -0.05
N ASP A 188 -16.71 -2.99 -0.55
CA ASP A 188 -16.61 -4.17 0.31
C ASP A 188 -15.34 -4.14 1.15
N ALA A 189 -14.22 -3.70 0.58
CA ALA A 189 -12.97 -3.56 1.30
C ALA A 189 -13.06 -2.50 2.41
N ALA A 190 -13.74 -1.38 2.14
CA ALA A 190 -13.98 -0.33 3.13
C ALA A 190 -14.87 -0.83 4.27
N ILE A 191 -15.95 -1.55 3.95
CA ILE A 191 -16.85 -2.13 4.95
C ILE A 191 -16.11 -3.13 5.84
N ALA A 192 -15.21 -3.93 5.26
CA ALA A 192 -14.40 -4.89 6.01
C ALA A 192 -13.46 -4.21 7.02
N GLY A 193 -13.07 -2.96 6.79
CA GLY A 193 -12.26 -2.19 7.72
C GLY A 193 -10.99 -1.57 7.16
N CYS A 194 -10.79 -1.58 5.83
CA CYS A 194 -9.63 -0.93 5.22
C CYS A 194 -9.69 0.59 5.38
N ASP A 195 -8.53 1.20 5.63
CA ASP A 195 -8.33 2.65 5.72
C ASP A 195 -7.78 3.23 4.43
N ALA A 196 -6.90 2.48 3.75
CA ALA A 196 -6.18 2.92 2.57
C ALA A 196 -6.35 1.90 1.43
N PHE A 197 -6.42 2.40 0.21
CA PHE A 197 -6.78 1.61 -0.96
C PHE A 197 -5.80 1.89 -2.09
N VAL A 198 -5.06 0.87 -2.51
CA VAL A 198 -4.16 0.96 -3.66
C VAL A 198 -4.97 0.63 -4.91
N ALA A 199 -4.97 1.54 -5.87
CA ALA A 199 -5.65 1.36 -7.15
C ALA A 199 -4.70 1.67 -8.29
N GLY A 200 -4.56 0.74 -9.22
CA GLY A 200 -3.71 0.90 -10.41
C GLY A 200 -4.53 1.25 -11.65
N SER A 201 -4.92 0.24 -12.42
CA SER A 201 -5.66 0.42 -13.68
C SER A 201 -7.01 1.11 -13.49
N ALA A 202 -7.65 0.94 -12.33
CA ALA A 202 -8.91 1.62 -12.01
C ALA A 202 -8.77 3.16 -11.98
N VAL A 203 -7.55 3.67 -11.87
CA VAL A 203 -7.23 5.09 -11.92
C VAL A 203 -6.53 5.44 -13.24
N PHE A 204 -5.32 4.93 -13.47
CA PHE A 204 -4.51 5.30 -14.63
C PHE A 204 -5.00 4.69 -15.95
N GLY A 205 -5.82 3.64 -15.89
CA GLY A 205 -6.44 3.05 -17.09
C GLY A 205 -7.71 3.76 -17.55
N THR A 206 -8.12 4.85 -16.89
CA THR A 206 -9.32 5.61 -17.25
C THR A 206 -8.95 6.85 -18.06
N ASP A 207 -9.94 7.42 -18.73
CA ASP A 207 -9.76 8.67 -19.51
C ASP A 207 -9.50 9.87 -18.59
N ASP A 208 -10.01 9.84 -17.34
CA ASP A 208 -9.88 10.92 -16.38
C ASP A 208 -9.44 10.36 -15.01
N PRO A 209 -8.13 10.19 -14.79
CA PRO A 209 -7.62 9.69 -13.51
C PRO A 209 -8.04 10.52 -12.29
N HIS A 210 -8.12 11.83 -12.42
CA HIS A 210 -8.55 12.71 -11.34
C HIS A 210 -9.99 12.39 -10.91
N ALA A 211 -10.90 12.25 -11.86
CA ALA A 211 -12.29 11.86 -11.57
C ALA A 211 -12.38 10.45 -11.00
N ALA A 212 -11.52 9.53 -11.44
CA ALA A 212 -11.47 8.17 -10.92
C ALA A 212 -11.09 8.14 -9.43
N VAL A 213 -10.12 8.95 -9.02
CA VAL A 213 -9.75 9.08 -7.60
C VAL A 213 -10.94 9.55 -6.76
N GLU A 214 -11.65 10.58 -7.21
CA GLU A 214 -12.83 11.09 -6.50
C GLU A 214 -13.97 10.07 -6.42
N SER A 215 -14.19 9.34 -7.50
CA SER A 215 -15.19 8.27 -7.54
C SER A 215 -14.87 7.15 -6.54
N LEU A 216 -13.62 6.70 -6.50
CA LEU A 216 -13.18 5.67 -5.56
C LEU A 216 -13.29 6.15 -4.11
N ARG A 217 -12.90 7.39 -3.84
CA ARG A 217 -13.02 7.97 -2.50
C ARG A 217 -14.48 7.97 -2.04
N ARG A 218 -15.39 8.37 -2.90
CA ARG A 218 -16.82 8.36 -2.59
C ARG A 218 -17.36 6.96 -2.32
N LEU A 219 -16.97 5.98 -3.13
CA LEU A 219 -17.38 4.58 -2.97
C LEU A 219 -16.79 3.92 -1.73
N ALA A 220 -15.65 4.40 -1.24
CA ALA A 220 -14.99 3.91 -0.02
C ALA A 220 -15.48 4.62 1.25
N THR A 221 -16.28 5.67 1.12
CA THR A 221 -16.87 6.38 2.27
C THR A 221 -18.11 5.62 2.72
N VAL A 222 -17.99 4.90 3.82
CA VAL A 222 -19.03 4.02 4.34
C VAL A 222 -19.37 4.32 5.80
#